data_f4f7debe5b19987ecf7aebaa6c92df0d
#
_entry.id   f4f7debe5b19987ecf7aebaa6c92df0d
#
_cell.length_a   1.000
_cell.length_b   1.000
_cell.length_c   1.000
_cell.angle_alpha   90.00
_cell.angle_beta   90.00
_cell.angle_gamma   90.00
#
_symmetry.space_group_name_H-M   'P 1'
#
loop_
_entity.id
_entity.type
_entity.pdbx_description
1 polymer ?
#
loop_
_entity_poly.entity_id
_entity_poly.type
_entity_poly.pdbx_seq_one_letter_code
_entity_poly.pdbx_strand_id
1 'polypeptide(L)'
;IVLYLSPSDYHRVHSPVTGTILAKIHLLGRTYPVNEFGLKHMSKVLSRNERLITYMGHLYGILSLVKVGAMNVSSIKYTNSLATHLNKGDELAYFEFGSTVVLLIENGAFEFLQELCIGTQVRVGEPLGYWGAGFQK
;
A
#
# COMPACT_ATOMS: atom_id res chain seq x y z
N ILE A 1 6.15 5.18 -1.89
CA ILE A 1 6.74 3.83 -1.81
C ILE A 1 5.90 2.90 -2.66
N VAL A 2 6.53 2.06 -3.45
CA VAL A 2 5.85 1.02 -4.22
C VAL A 2 6.41 -0.34 -3.79
N LEU A 3 5.55 -1.22 -3.31
CA LEU A 3 5.88 -2.56 -2.84
C LEU A 3 5.21 -3.58 -3.76
N TYR A 4 6.01 -4.30 -4.53
CA TYR A 4 5.53 -5.40 -5.39
C TYR A 4 5.49 -6.71 -4.59
N LEU A 5 4.40 -7.45 -4.75
CA LEU A 5 4.24 -8.78 -4.17
C LEU A 5 4.06 -9.79 -5.31
N SER A 6 5.02 -10.71 -5.43
CA SER A 6 4.91 -11.82 -6.38
C SER A 6 3.82 -12.79 -5.91
N PRO A 7 3.29 -13.67 -6.79
CA PRO A 7 2.22 -14.61 -6.40
C PRO A 7 2.56 -15.54 -5.24
N SER A 8 3.83 -15.79 -4.98
CA SER A 8 4.31 -16.63 -3.87
C SER A 8 4.56 -15.86 -2.57
N ASP A 9 4.49 -14.53 -2.60
CA ASP A 9 4.75 -13.71 -1.43
C ASP A 9 3.56 -13.65 -0.48
N TYR A 10 3.77 -13.07 0.70
CA TYR A 10 2.72 -12.81 1.67
C TYR A 10 1.74 -11.74 1.13
N HIS A 11 0.44 -12.05 1.08
CA HIS A 11 -0.57 -11.24 0.42
C HIS A 11 -1.54 -10.52 1.37
N ARG A 12 -1.21 -10.39 2.65
CA ARG A 12 -1.98 -9.57 3.58
C ARG A 12 -1.35 -8.21 3.76
N VAL A 13 -2.18 -7.18 3.87
CA VAL A 13 -1.77 -5.78 4.05
C VAL A 13 -2.09 -5.38 5.47
N HIS A 14 -1.07 -4.96 6.20
CA HIS A 14 -1.19 -4.49 7.57
C HIS A 14 -1.11 -2.97 7.64
N SER A 15 -1.75 -2.39 8.63
CA SER A 15 -1.67 -0.94 8.85
C SER A 15 -0.24 -0.52 9.23
N PRO A 16 0.36 0.40 8.49
CA PRO A 16 1.72 0.88 8.81
C PRO A 16 1.73 1.88 9.97
N VAL A 17 0.56 2.34 10.40
CA VAL A 17 0.39 3.33 11.45
C VAL A 17 -0.80 2.99 12.34
N THR A 18 -0.79 3.50 13.57
CA THR A 18 -2.01 3.61 14.38
C THR A 18 -2.76 4.85 13.95
N GLY A 19 -4.01 4.71 13.54
CA GLY A 19 -4.77 5.84 13.03
C GLY A 19 -6.23 5.54 12.70
N THR A 20 -6.92 6.59 12.31
CA THR A 20 -8.34 6.55 11.93
C THR A 20 -8.47 6.42 10.41
N ILE A 21 -9.33 5.54 9.96
CA ILE A 21 -9.67 5.41 8.54
C ILE A 21 -10.60 6.57 8.18
N LEU A 22 -10.12 7.48 7.33
CA LEU A 22 -10.85 8.68 6.91
C LEU A 22 -11.75 8.39 5.71
N ALA A 23 -11.31 7.54 4.79
CA ALA A 23 -12.07 7.16 3.61
C ALA A 23 -11.58 5.82 3.05
N LYS A 24 -12.51 5.10 2.42
CA LYS A 24 -12.26 3.87 1.65
C LYS A 24 -12.85 4.08 0.26
N ILE A 25 -12.05 3.95 -0.78
CA ILE A 25 -12.48 4.15 -2.17
C ILE A 25 -12.12 2.91 -2.96
N HIS A 26 -13.11 2.31 -3.63
CA HIS A 26 -12.92 1.21 -4.56
C HIS A 26 -13.06 1.75 -5.98
N LEU A 27 -12.00 1.70 -6.75
CA LEU A 27 -11.98 2.07 -8.16
C LEU A 27 -11.89 0.81 -9.01
N LEU A 28 -12.95 0.50 -9.70
CA LEU A 28 -12.97 -0.56 -10.70
C LEU A 28 -12.03 -0.21 -11.84
N GLY A 29 -11.38 -1.19 -12.42
CA GLY A 29 -10.41 -0.94 -13.47
C GLY A 29 -10.04 -2.20 -14.25
N ARG A 30 -8.92 -2.12 -14.95
CA ARG A 30 -8.34 -3.24 -15.71
C ARG A 30 -7.67 -4.23 -14.77
N THR A 31 -7.26 -5.36 -15.33
CA THR A 31 -6.60 -6.46 -14.61
C THR A 31 -5.26 -6.80 -15.27
N TYR A 32 -4.53 -5.78 -15.72
CA TYR A 32 -3.20 -5.98 -16.31
C TYR A 32 -2.22 -6.56 -15.27
N PRO A 33 -1.26 -7.39 -15.72
CA PRO A 33 -0.20 -7.86 -14.83
C PRO A 33 0.57 -6.70 -14.20
N VAL A 34 0.78 -6.71 -12.88
CA VAL A 34 1.62 -5.74 -12.16
C VAL A 34 3.03 -6.30 -11.90
N ASN A 35 3.52 -7.17 -12.79
CA ASN A 35 4.89 -7.65 -12.82
C ASN A 35 5.78 -6.73 -13.67
N GLU A 36 7.07 -7.04 -13.74
CA GLU A 36 8.04 -6.27 -14.52
C GLU A 36 7.61 -6.10 -15.99
N PHE A 37 7.07 -7.16 -16.61
CA PHE A 37 6.56 -7.11 -17.98
C PHE A 37 5.37 -6.14 -18.12
N GLY A 38 4.37 -6.25 -17.24
CA GLY A 38 3.19 -5.39 -17.28
C GLY A 38 3.55 -3.91 -17.02
N LEU A 39 4.40 -3.64 -16.03
CA LEU A 39 4.85 -2.27 -15.71
C LEU A 39 5.68 -1.66 -16.84
N LYS A 40 6.46 -2.46 -17.58
CA LYS A 40 7.34 -2.01 -18.65
C LYS A 40 6.62 -1.80 -19.99
N HIS A 41 5.61 -2.63 -20.30
CA HIS A 41 4.97 -2.66 -21.61
C HIS A 41 3.55 -2.09 -21.63
N MET A 42 2.90 -1.93 -20.47
CA MET A 42 1.53 -1.42 -20.38
C MET A 42 1.51 -0.05 -19.69
N SER A 43 1.09 0.96 -20.43
CA SER A 43 1.02 2.33 -19.92
C SER A 43 0.06 2.46 -18.74
N LYS A 44 0.53 3.08 -17.67
CA LYS A 44 -0.27 3.47 -16.50
C LYS A 44 -0.96 2.30 -15.77
N VAL A 45 -0.33 1.12 -15.70
CA VAL A 45 -0.91 -0.07 -15.04
C VAL A 45 -1.39 0.25 -13.62
N LEU A 46 -0.55 0.88 -12.80
CA LEU A 46 -0.89 1.21 -11.41
C LEU A 46 -2.07 2.18 -11.27
N SER A 47 -2.36 2.96 -12.31
CA SER A 47 -3.49 3.91 -12.32
C SER A 47 -4.72 3.42 -13.09
N ARG A 48 -4.61 2.30 -13.81
CA ARG A 48 -5.71 1.73 -14.60
C ARG A 48 -6.29 0.45 -14.01
N ASN A 49 -5.49 -0.30 -13.25
CA ASN A 49 -5.97 -1.52 -12.61
C ASN A 49 -6.95 -1.22 -11.48
N GLU A 50 -7.75 -2.22 -11.13
CA GLU A 50 -8.61 -2.18 -9.95
C GLU A 50 -7.79 -1.78 -8.71
N ARG A 51 -8.30 -0.82 -7.96
CA ARG A 51 -7.62 -0.27 -6.78
C ARG A 51 -8.58 -0.14 -5.61
N LEU A 52 -8.09 -0.52 -4.46
CA LEU A 52 -8.74 -0.28 -3.18
C LEU A 52 -7.88 0.72 -2.39
N ILE A 53 -8.37 1.94 -2.25
CA ILE A 53 -7.64 3.05 -1.61
C ILE A 53 -8.17 3.25 -0.20
N THR A 54 -7.28 3.30 0.77
CA THR A 54 -7.60 3.63 2.16
C THR A 54 -6.82 4.87 2.56
N TYR A 55 -7.53 5.91 2.96
CA TYR A 55 -6.93 7.11 3.57
C TYR A 55 -6.96 6.98 5.09
N MET A 56 -5.83 7.18 5.72
CA MET A 56 -5.66 7.09 7.17
C MET A 56 -5.09 8.39 7.73
N GLY A 57 -5.76 8.95 8.72
CA GLY A 57 -5.23 10.03 9.54
C GLY A 57 -4.47 9.48 10.73
N HIS A 58 -3.26 9.96 10.96
CA HIS A 58 -2.40 9.56 12.07
C HIS A 58 -1.64 10.76 12.65
N LEU A 59 -0.78 10.52 13.64
CA LEU A 59 -0.09 11.58 14.39
C LEU A 59 0.69 12.57 13.50
N TYR A 60 1.21 12.13 12.36
CA TYR A 60 2.07 12.93 11.47
C TYR A 60 1.39 13.33 10.15
N GLY A 61 0.05 13.29 10.09
CA GLY A 61 -0.70 13.71 8.92
C GLY A 61 -1.55 12.61 8.29
N ILE A 62 -1.68 12.62 6.97
CA ILE A 62 -2.49 11.66 6.23
C ILE A 62 -1.57 10.77 5.39
N LEU A 63 -1.85 9.49 5.41
CA LEU A 63 -1.27 8.56 4.47
C LEU A 63 -2.36 7.88 3.63
N SER A 64 -2.02 7.49 2.41
CA SER A 64 -2.87 6.71 1.55
C SER A 64 -2.23 5.36 1.23
N LEU A 65 -2.97 4.28 1.49
CA LEU A 65 -2.62 2.92 1.07
C LEU A 65 -3.43 2.58 -0.17
N VAL A 66 -2.75 2.49 -1.30
CA VAL A 66 -3.34 2.08 -2.57
C VAL A 66 -2.98 0.61 -2.83
N LYS A 67 -3.97 -0.25 -2.74
CA LYS A 67 -3.84 -1.68 -3.04
C LYS A 67 -4.27 -1.88 -4.47
N VAL A 68 -3.33 -2.26 -5.35
CA VAL A 68 -3.54 -2.42 -6.79
C VAL A 68 -3.65 -3.90 -7.10
N GLY A 69 -4.79 -4.33 -7.61
CA GLY A 69 -5.05 -5.71 -8.01
C GLY A 69 -4.43 -6.04 -9.37
N ALA A 70 -4.18 -7.33 -9.58
CA ALA A 70 -3.73 -7.88 -10.84
C ALA A 70 -4.55 -9.13 -11.19
N MET A 71 -4.79 -9.32 -12.49
CA MET A 71 -5.30 -10.56 -13.12
C MET A 71 -6.72 -11.03 -12.79
N ASN A 72 -7.38 -10.56 -11.72
CA ASN A 72 -8.78 -10.87 -11.44
C ASN A 72 -9.52 -9.71 -10.80
N VAL A 73 -10.76 -9.49 -11.22
CA VAL A 73 -11.66 -8.50 -10.63
C VAL A 73 -12.06 -8.97 -9.23
N SER A 74 -12.11 -8.04 -8.28
CA SER A 74 -12.48 -8.29 -6.88
C SER A 74 -11.48 -9.16 -6.08
N SER A 75 -10.22 -9.16 -6.49
CA SER A 75 -9.16 -9.88 -5.79
C SER A 75 -8.68 -9.22 -4.49
N ILE A 76 -9.15 -8.00 -4.20
CA ILE A 76 -8.74 -7.22 -3.03
C ILE A 76 -9.94 -7.07 -2.09
N LYS A 77 -9.76 -7.47 -0.84
CA LYS A 77 -10.83 -7.41 0.18
C LYS A 77 -10.33 -6.79 1.48
N TYR A 78 -11.17 -5.99 2.13
CA TYR A 78 -10.94 -5.59 3.51
C TYR A 78 -11.14 -6.78 4.44
N THR A 79 -10.26 -6.95 5.43
CA THR A 79 -10.42 -7.95 6.48
C THR A 79 -11.63 -7.63 7.35
N ASN A 80 -11.79 -6.35 7.72
CA ASN A 80 -12.99 -5.83 8.36
C ASN A 80 -13.44 -4.54 7.66
N SER A 81 -14.50 -4.64 6.86
CA SER A 81 -15.02 -3.49 6.10
C SER A 81 -15.63 -2.39 6.98
N LEU A 82 -16.00 -2.71 8.23
CA LEU A 82 -16.59 -1.77 9.19
C LEU A 82 -15.55 -1.09 10.08
N ALA A 83 -14.29 -1.50 10.04
CA ALA A 83 -13.25 -0.88 10.83
C ALA A 83 -13.11 0.61 10.49
N THR A 84 -13.06 1.45 11.53
CA THR A 84 -12.85 2.90 11.43
C THR A 84 -11.53 3.34 12.05
N HIS A 85 -10.88 2.47 12.82
CA HIS A 85 -9.60 2.69 13.47
C HIS A 85 -8.79 1.40 13.42
N LEU A 86 -7.46 1.52 13.23
CA LEU A 86 -6.51 0.41 13.26
C LEU A 86 -5.30 0.79 14.08
N ASN A 87 -4.76 -0.18 14.81
CA ASN A 87 -3.43 -0.07 15.39
C ASN A 87 -2.37 -0.43 14.33
N LYS A 88 -1.17 0.08 14.49
CA LYS A 88 -0.03 -0.34 13.68
C LYS A 88 0.15 -1.86 13.77
N GLY A 89 0.20 -2.51 12.61
CA GLY A 89 0.30 -3.96 12.50
C GLY A 89 -1.02 -4.71 12.36
N ASP A 90 -2.17 -4.07 12.66
CA ASP A 90 -3.48 -4.69 12.44
C ASP A 90 -3.69 -5.00 10.95
N GLU A 91 -4.33 -6.12 10.65
CA GLU A 91 -4.64 -6.49 9.28
C GLU A 91 -5.73 -5.59 8.72
N LEU A 92 -5.44 -4.93 7.60
CA LEU A 92 -6.36 -4.03 6.90
C LEU A 92 -7.09 -4.74 5.77
N ALA A 93 -6.35 -5.46 4.93
CA ALA A 93 -6.87 -6.04 3.70
C ALA A 93 -6.01 -7.23 3.26
N TYR A 94 -6.51 -7.97 2.29
CA TYR A 94 -5.75 -9.05 1.66
C TYR A 94 -6.04 -9.12 0.16
N PHE A 95 -5.10 -9.73 -0.57
CA PHE A 95 -5.23 -10.06 -1.99
C PHE A 95 -5.40 -11.55 -2.15
N GLU A 96 -6.18 -11.95 -3.14
CA GLU A 96 -6.31 -13.36 -3.53
C GLU A 96 -5.22 -13.78 -4.53
N PHE A 97 -4.60 -12.82 -5.23
CA PHE A 97 -3.53 -13.03 -6.23
C PHE A 97 -2.49 -11.91 -6.17
N GLY A 98 -1.39 -12.07 -6.93
CA GLY A 98 -0.28 -11.13 -7.01
C GLY A 98 -0.69 -9.67 -7.20
N SER A 99 0.04 -8.76 -6.60
CA SER A 99 -0.43 -7.40 -6.38
C SER A 99 0.70 -6.40 -6.12
N THR A 100 0.32 -5.15 -6.02
CA THR A 100 1.21 -4.06 -5.62
C THR A 100 0.53 -3.20 -4.56
N VAL A 101 1.28 -2.81 -3.54
CA VAL A 101 0.85 -1.81 -2.56
C VAL A 101 1.63 -0.54 -2.80
N VAL A 102 0.92 0.58 -2.95
CA VAL A 102 1.52 1.90 -3.03
C VAL A 102 1.17 2.70 -1.78
N LEU A 103 2.19 3.19 -1.10
CA LEU A 103 2.07 4.10 0.04
C LEU A 103 2.36 5.51 -0.45
N LEU A 104 1.38 6.40 -0.31
CA LEU A 104 1.52 7.83 -0.54
C LEU A 104 1.53 8.52 0.82
N ILE A 105 2.59 9.25 1.10
CA ILE A 105 2.85 9.88 2.40
C ILE A 105 3.03 11.37 2.16
N GLU A 106 2.52 12.20 3.05
CA GLU A 106 2.73 13.65 2.99
C GLU A 106 4.22 14.00 3.01
N ASN A 107 4.58 14.99 2.20
CA ASN A 107 5.98 15.40 2.05
C ASN A 107 6.56 15.90 3.39
N GLY A 108 7.77 15.42 3.73
CA GLY A 108 8.50 15.80 4.94
C GLY A 108 8.05 15.08 6.22
N ALA A 109 7.00 14.27 6.16
CA ALA A 109 6.51 13.52 7.33
C ALA A 109 7.26 12.21 7.59
N PHE A 110 8.02 11.72 6.62
CA PHE A 110 8.66 10.40 6.67
C PHE A 110 10.08 10.44 6.07
N GLU A 111 11.01 9.83 6.75
CA GLU A 111 12.39 9.64 6.29
C GLU A 111 12.69 8.15 6.14
N PHE A 112 13.20 7.77 4.95
CA PHE A 112 13.57 6.39 4.66
C PHE A 112 14.83 5.96 5.40
N LEU A 113 14.93 4.68 5.71
CA LEU A 113 16.20 4.08 6.11
C LEU A 113 17.23 4.26 4.97
N GLN A 114 18.45 4.61 5.31
CA GLN A 114 19.52 4.91 4.33
C GLN A 114 19.92 3.69 3.49
N GLU A 115 19.78 2.49 4.04
CA GLU A 115 20.07 1.22 3.37
C GLU A 115 19.01 0.79 2.36
N LEU A 116 17.83 1.41 2.35
CA LEU A 116 16.75 1.07 1.41
C LEU A 116 16.99 1.74 0.06
N CYS A 117 17.02 0.94 -0.98
CA CYS A 117 17.08 1.39 -2.37
C CYS A 117 16.06 0.64 -3.24
N ILE A 118 15.88 1.10 -4.46
CA ILE A 118 15.02 0.42 -5.43
C ILE A 118 15.54 -0.99 -5.67
N GLY A 119 14.65 -1.99 -5.54
CA GLY A 119 14.98 -3.40 -5.66
C GLY A 119 15.31 -4.10 -4.34
N THR A 120 15.39 -3.36 -3.22
CA THR A 120 15.57 -3.99 -1.90
C THR A 120 14.37 -4.86 -1.56
N GLN A 121 14.63 -6.12 -1.19
CA GLN A 121 13.60 -7.02 -0.67
C GLN A 121 13.32 -6.66 0.79
N VAL A 122 12.02 -6.50 1.11
CA VAL A 122 11.54 -6.20 2.46
C VAL A 122 10.45 -7.17 2.86
N ARG A 123 10.27 -7.38 4.16
CA ARG A 123 9.23 -8.26 4.71
C ARG A 123 8.26 -7.46 5.57
N VAL A 124 7.04 -7.98 5.71
CA VAL A 124 6.07 -7.39 6.63
C VAL A 124 6.63 -7.36 8.05
N GLY A 125 6.47 -6.21 8.73
CA GLY A 125 7.04 -5.98 10.06
C GLY A 125 8.44 -5.36 10.07
N GLU A 126 9.16 -5.36 8.95
CA GLU A 126 10.44 -4.65 8.85
C GLU A 126 10.23 -3.13 8.73
N PRO A 127 11.04 -2.31 9.40
CA PRO A 127 10.95 -0.86 9.28
C PRO A 127 11.40 -0.39 7.89
N LEU A 128 10.67 0.56 7.31
CA LEU A 128 11.03 1.22 6.05
C LEU A 128 11.63 2.61 6.29
N GLY A 129 11.44 3.16 7.49
CA GLY A 129 11.87 4.51 7.84
C GLY A 129 11.22 4.99 9.14
N TYR A 130 11.32 6.29 9.37
CA TYR A 130 10.87 6.95 10.58
C TYR A 130 9.90 8.07 10.28
N TRP A 131 8.92 8.24 11.16
CA TRP A 131 8.00 9.38 11.13
C TRP A 131 8.56 10.56 11.92
N GLY A 132 8.22 11.78 11.49
CA GLY A 132 8.53 13.00 12.22
C GLY A 132 9.88 13.64 11.93
N ALA A 133 10.66 13.12 11.01
CA ALA A 133 11.99 13.64 10.68
C ALA A 133 12.01 15.07 10.10
N GLY A 134 10.87 15.58 9.61
CA GLY A 134 10.74 16.89 8.94
C GLY A 134 10.20 18.03 9.81
N PHE A 135 9.89 17.83 11.08
CA PHE A 135 9.30 18.86 11.96
C PHE A 135 10.28 19.57 12.88
N GLN A 136 11.57 19.48 12.66
CA GLN A 136 12.53 20.42 13.26
C GLN A 136 12.57 21.68 12.41
N LYS A 137 11.77 22.66 12.78
CA LYS A 137 12.00 24.08 12.49
C LYS A 137 12.69 24.72 13.67
#